data_86e8f4dd7e6f9a425f252020f1a9440e
#
_entry.id   86e8f4dd7e6f9a425f252020f1a9440e
#
_cell.length_a   1.000
_cell.length_b   1.000
_cell.length_c   1.000
_cell.angle_alpha   90.00
_cell.angle_beta   90.00
_cell.angle_gamma   90.00
#
_symmetry.space_group_name_H-M   'P 1'
#
loop_
_entity.id
_entity.type
_entity.pdbx_description
1 polymer ?
#
loop_
_entity_poly.entity_id
_entity_poly.type
_entity_poly.pdbx_seq_one_letter_code
_entity_poly.pdbx_strand_id
1 'polypeptide(L)'
;YGTSEAVCTKYPKVHIIKGNGELYWNRGMYEAWKTAEKGDYDFYVWLNDDTFLFGNALSYLLECSHLLGGYCIVAGATCSKDNHEETTYSGFVRKRFIPVNGKFQKVQKFNGNFVLIPKSVFKVIGKNDPYYRHSFGDMDYGLRAGKVGIDCYITDKHIGTCEKHEYGMKCFDTHYSLFQRFRAFYSPLGMNPCEFFHMNKQSLGLFHAIAVFITTHIRVFLPRLWK
;
A
#
# COMPACT_ATOMS: atom_id res chain seq x y z
N TYR A 1 12.41 19.21 -10.21
CA TYR A 1 11.73 20.52 -10.30
C TYR A 1 11.07 20.59 -11.67
N GLY A 2 9.78 21.04 -11.77
CA GLY A 2 9.04 21.14 -13.03
C GLY A 2 7.91 20.13 -13.20
N THR A 3 7.74 19.13 -12.31
CA THR A 3 6.67 18.12 -12.43
C THR A 3 5.27 18.75 -12.36
N SER A 4 5.06 19.69 -11.44
CA SER A 4 3.77 20.39 -11.31
C SER A 4 3.42 21.18 -12.55
N GLU A 5 4.39 21.92 -13.11
CA GLU A 5 4.25 22.72 -14.33
C GLU A 5 3.96 21.83 -15.53
N ALA A 6 4.68 20.71 -15.66
CA ALA A 6 4.47 19.74 -16.74
C ALA A 6 3.06 19.11 -16.68
N VAL A 7 2.60 18.74 -15.48
CA VAL A 7 1.26 18.17 -15.28
C VAL A 7 0.19 19.23 -15.56
N CYS A 8 0.31 20.45 -15.04
CA CYS A 8 -0.62 21.54 -15.32
C CYS A 8 -0.75 21.84 -16.80
N THR A 9 0.37 21.85 -17.53
CA THR A 9 0.38 22.12 -18.97
C THR A 9 -0.35 21.03 -19.76
N LYS A 10 -0.09 19.75 -19.41
CA LYS A 10 -0.62 18.62 -20.15
C LYS A 10 -2.04 18.25 -19.72
N TYR A 11 -2.34 18.43 -18.43
CA TYR A 11 -3.61 18.04 -17.81
C TYR A 11 -4.18 19.16 -16.93
N PRO A 12 -4.71 20.26 -17.53
CA PRO A 12 -5.11 21.49 -16.80
C PRO A 12 -6.27 21.28 -15.81
N LYS A 13 -6.99 20.17 -15.91
CA LYS A 13 -8.10 19.83 -15.00
C LYS A 13 -7.66 19.02 -13.77
N VAL A 14 -6.40 18.62 -13.70
CA VAL A 14 -5.88 17.85 -12.55
C VAL A 14 -5.61 18.79 -11.38
N HIS A 15 -6.11 18.46 -10.20
CA HIS A 15 -5.82 19.18 -8.97
C HIS A 15 -4.46 18.76 -8.44
N ILE A 16 -3.52 19.71 -8.39
CA ILE A 16 -2.17 19.48 -7.87
C ILE A 16 -2.09 19.93 -6.41
N ILE A 17 -1.67 19.03 -5.55
CA ILE A 17 -1.41 19.30 -4.14
C ILE A 17 0.11 19.34 -3.94
N LYS A 18 0.62 20.51 -3.60
CA LYS A 18 2.06 20.68 -3.32
C LYS A 18 2.37 20.25 -1.90
N GLY A 19 3.21 19.23 -1.75
CA GLY A 19 3.77 18.81 -0.48
C GLY A 19 5.02 19.60 -0.10
N ASN A 20 5.49 19.39 1.12
CA ASN A 20 6.72 20.01 1.65
C ASN A 20 8.01 19.20 1.38
N GLY A 21 7.92 18.10 0.61
CA GLY A 21 9.03 17.17 0.36
C GLY A 21 9.20 16.06 1.41
N GLU A 22 8.47 16.12 2.54
CA GLU A 22 8.60 15.18 3.66
C GLU A 22 7.35 14.28 3.85
N LEU A 23 6.40 14.35 2.92
CA LEU A 23 5.14 13.62 3.05
C LEU A 23 5.32 12.12 2.80
N TYR A 24 6.21 11.76 1.90
CA TYR A 24 6.33 10.39 1.40
C TYR A 24 5.00 9.88 0.82
N TRP A 25 4.91 8.58 0.52
CA TRP A 25 3.73 8.04 -0.15
C TRP A 25 2.46 8.17 0.70
N ASN A 26 2.48 7.65 1.92
CA ASN A 26 1.25 7.52 2.71
C ASN A 26 0.68 8.87 3.17
N ARG A 27 1.53 9.80 3.59
CA ARG A 27 1.08 11.16 3.95
C ARG A 27 0.68 11.96 2.74
N GLY A 28 1.34 11.75 1.59
CA GLY A 28 0.93 12.34 0.31
C GLY A 28 -0.48 11.90 -0.08
N MET A 29 -0.77 10.59 0.00
CA MET A 29 -2.10 10.04 -0.22
C MET A 29 -3.13 10.58 0.78
N TYR A 30 -2.77 10.75 2.05
CA TYR A 30 -3.64 11.34 3.07
C TYR A 30 -4.03 12.79 2.71
N GLU A 31 -3.09 13.62 2.28
CA GLU A 31 -3.37 15.00 1.87
C GLU A 31 -4.21 15.05 0.59
N ALA A 32 -3.92 14.17 -0.38
CA ALA A 32 -4.74 14.04 -1.58
C ALA A 32 -6.18 13.66 -1.23
N TRP A 33 -6.35 12.71 -0.32
CA TRP A 33 -7.66 12.28 0.12
C TRP A 33 -8.44 13.36 0.87
N LYS A 34 -7.80 14.14 1.75
CA LYS A 34 -8.40 15.32 2.41
C LYS A 34 -8.99 16.32 1.40
N THR A 35 -8.38 16.41 0.24
CA THR A 35 -8.89 17.27 -0.84
C THR A 35 -10.03 16.59 -1.59
N ALA A 36 -9.86 15.32 -1.94
CA ALA A 36 -10.86 14.56 -2.70
C ALA A 36 -12.17 14.33 -1.94
N GLU A 37 -12.12 14.14 -0.61
CA GLU A 37 -13.35 13.91 0.20
C GLU A 37 -14.37 15.04 0.12
N LYS A 38 -13.94 16.27 -0.24
CA LYS A 38 -14.82 17.43 -0.41
C LYS A 38 -15.72 17.33 -1.65
N GLY A 39 -15.32 16.50 -2.62
CA GLY A 39 -16.06 16.31 -3.88
C GLY A 39 -17.20 15.31 -3.79
N ASP A 40 -17.35 14.59 -2.67
CA ASP A 40 -18.44 13.62 -2.42
C ASP A 40 -18.59 12.57 -3.54
N TYR A 41 -17.46 12.05 -4.03
CA TYR A 41 -17.41 11.06 -5.10
C TYR A 41 -17.97 9.70 -4.66
N ASP A 42 -18.52 8.92 -5.59
CA ASP A 42 -19.03 7.57 -5.32
C ASP A 42 -17.91 6.56 -5.03
N PHE A 43 -16.73 6.80 -5.62
CA PHE A 43 -15.54 5.98 -5.45
C PHE A 43 -14.30 6.85 -5.29
N TYR A 44 -13.37 6.37 -4.48
CA TYR A 44 -12.01 6.90 -4.36
C TYR A 44 -11.04 5.86 -4.93
N VAL A 45 -10.06 6.33 -5.69
CA VAL A 45 -9.07 5.47 -6.29
C VAL A 45 -7.67 5.91 -5.88
N TRP A 46 -6.89 5.01 -5.30
CA TRP A 46 -5.45 5.19 -5.16
C TRP A 46 -4.77 4.72 -6.44
N LEU A 47 -3.81 5.48 -6.91
CA LEU A 47 -2.98 5.12 -8.06
C LEU A 47 -1.57 5.65 -7.83
N ASN A 48 -0.58 4.77 -7.93
CA ASN A 48 0.82 5.14 -7.89
C ASN A 48 1.28 5.60 -9.29
N ASP A 49 2.25 6.52 -9.31
CA ASP A 49 2.81 7.11 -10.54
C ASP A 49 3.72 6.15 -11.32
N ASP A 50 4.18 5.06 -10.70
CA ASP A 50 4.97 3.98 -11.29
C ASP A 50 4.14 2.77 -11.75
N THR A 51 2.82 2.87 -11.69
CA THR A 51 1.90 1.80 -12.11
C THR A 51 1.32 2.12 -13.49
N PHE A 52 1.65 1.30 -14.49
CA PHE A 52 1.17 1.44 -15.86
C PHE A 52 -0.07 0.59 -16.08
N LEU A 53 -1.23 1.23 -16.14
CA LEU A 53 -2.52 0.56 -16.26
C LEU A 53 -2.75 0.02 -17.68
N PHE A 54 -3.40 -1.14 -17.79
CA PHE A 54 -3.96 -1.59 -19.06
C PHE A 54 -5.16 -0.73 -19.46
N GLY A 55 -5.48 -0.63 -20.75
CA GLY A 55 -6.42 0.36 -21.28
C GLY A 55 -7.84 0.33 -20.67
N ASN A 56 -8.28 -0.80 -20.11
CA ASN A 56 -9.59 -0.95 -19.47
C ASN A 56 -9.52 -1.10 -17.94
N ALA A 57 -8.36 -0.87 -17.32
CA ALA A 57 -8.11 -1.18 -15.91
C ALA A 57 -9.12 -0.52 -14.95
N LEU A 58 -9.44 0.76 -15.13
CA LEU A 58 -10.39 1.46 -14.27
C LEU A 58 -11.81 0.90 -14.42
N SER A 59 -12.29 0.72 -15.66
CA SER A 59 -13.61 0.15 -15.92
C SER A 59 -13.73 -1.25 -15.33
N TYR A 60 -12.66 -2.04 -15.47
CA TYR A 60 -12.60 -3.39 -14.92
C TYR A 60 -12.61 -3.40 -13.38
N LEU A 61 -11.90 -2.48 -12.75
CA LEU A 61 -11.89 -2.36 -11.28
C LEU A 61 -13.27 -2.00 -10.72
N LEU A 62 -14.02 -1.13 -11.44
CA LEU A 62 -15.41 -0.81 -11.12
C LEU A 62 -16.34 -2.02 -11.29
N GLU A 63 -16.17 -2.78 -12.38
CA GLU A 63 -16.89 -4.03 -12.62
C GLU A 63 -16.64 -5.05 -11.51
N CYS A 64 -15.36 -5.26 -11.11
CA CYS A 64 -14.99 -6.11 -9.98
C CYS A 64 -15.72 -5.72 -8.70
N SER A 65 -15.75 -4.41 -8.38
CA SER A 65 -16.48 -3.91 -7.21
C SER A 65 -17.97 -4.24 -7.28
N HIS A 66 -18.60 -4.06 -8.45
CA HIS A 66 -19.99 -4.38 -8.66
C HIS A 66 -20.27 -5.89 -8.50
N LEU A 67 -19.47 -6.74 -9.11
CA LEU A 67 -19.58 -8.21 -9.00
C LEU A 67 -19.41 -8.70 -7.56
N LEU A 68 -18.62 -8.00 -6.75
CA LEU A 68 -18.38 -8.30 -5.33
C LEU A 68 -19.40 -7.60 -4.39
N GLY A 69 -20.50 -7.05 -4.92
CA GLY A 69 -21.59 -6.45 -4.14
C GLY A 69 -21.41 -4.99 -3.76
N GLY A 70 -20.37 -4.29 -4.24
CA GLY A 70 -20.18 -2.85 -4.09
C GLY A 70 -19.82 -2.33 -2.69
N TYR A 71 -19.69 -3.22 -1.69
CA TYR A 71 -19.34 -2.86 -0.31
C TYR A 71 -18.04 -3.56 0.15
N CYS A 72 -17.00 -3.40 -0.64
CA CYS A 72 -15.68 -3.98 -0.37
C CYS A 72 -14.58 -3.10 -0.96
N ILE A 73 -13.34 -3.31 -0.55
CA ILE A 73 -12.16 -2.72 -1.17
C ILE A 73 -11.66 -3.68 -2.25
N VAL A 74 -11.34 -3.15 -3.43
CA VAL A 74 -10.76 -3.94 -4.51
C VAL A 74 -9.37 -3.40 -4.85
N ALA A 75 -8.33 -4.20 -4.59
CA ALA A 75 -6.96 -3.90 -4.96
C ALA A 75 -6.62 -4.56 -6.30
N GLY A 76 -6.19 -3.76 -7.25
CA GLY A 76 -5.75 -4.21 -8.55
C GLY A 76 -4.38 -4.89 -8.47
N ALA A 77 -4.30 -6.14 -8.91
CA ALA A 77 -3.04 -6.85 -9.00
C ALA A 77 -2.25 -6.41 -10.25
N THR A 78 -0.93 -6.28 -10.11
CA THR A 78 -0.02 -5.93 -11.21
C THR A 78 0.95 -7.05 -11.51
N CYS A 79 1.52 -7.04 -12.71
CA CYS A 79 2.57 -7.96 -13.13
C CYS A 79 3.87 -7.22 -13.49
N SER A 80 4.94 -7.98 -13.71
CA SER A 80 6.14 -7.44 -14.34
C SER A 80 5.87 -7.09 -15.82
N LYS A 81 6.50 -6.05 -16.34
CA LYS A 81 6.43 -5.71 -17.76
C LYS A 81 7.13 -6.74 -18.64
N ASP A 82 8.15 -7.42 -18.10
CA ASP A 82 8.96 -8.40 -18.82
C ASP A 82 8.38 -9.83 -18.70
N ASN A 83 7.54 -10.08 -17.68
CA ASN A 83 6.87 -11.36 -17.47
C ASN A 83 5.46 -11.15 -16.91
N HIS A 84 4.48 -11.13 -17.80
CA HIS A 84 3.07 -10.90 -17.44
C HIS A 84 2.44 -12.03 -16.60
N GLU A 85 3.08 -13.19 -16.47
CA GLU A 85 2.64 -14.26 -15.56
C GLU A 85 3.09 -14.01 -14.11
N GLU A 86 4.10 -13.18 -13.89
CA GLU A 86 4.61 -12.88 -12.57
C GLU A 86 3.80 -11.77 -11.89
N THR A 87 3.04 -12.12 -10.85
CA THR A 87 2.38 -11.12 -10.00
C THR A 87 3.41 -10.36 -9.17
N THR A 88 3.49 -9.05 -9.36
CA THR A 88 4.44 -8.17 -8.66
C THR A 88 3.85 -7.57 -7.39
N TYR A 89 2.67 -6.94 -7.51
CA TYR A 89 1.93 -6.38 -6.38
C TYR A 89 0.50 -6.90 -6.37
N SER A 90 -0.04 -7.13 -5.17
CA SER A 90 -1.34 -7.75 -4.95
C SER A 90 -1.75 -7.60 -3.49
N GLY A 91 -2.06 -8.71 -2.82
CA GLY A 91 -2.48 -8.72 -1.43
C GLY A 91 -1.84 -9.81 -0.59
N PHE A 92 -2.19 -9.83 0.71
CA PHE A 92 -1.64 -10.77 1.67
C PHE A 92 -2.73 -11.33 2.58
N VAL A 93 -2.62 -12.62 2.88
CA VAL A 93 -3.32 -13.28 3.99
C VAL A 93 -2.27 -13.64 5.04
N ARG A 94 -2.34 -13.05 6.22
CA ARG A 94 -1.28 -13.09 7.24
C ARG A 94 0.05 -12.58 6.68
N LYS A 95 1.03 -13.50 6.45
CA LYS A 95 2.34 -13.20 5.87
C LYS A 95 2.49 -13.73 4.44
N ARG A 96 1.49 -14.45 3.93
CA ARG A 96 1.53 -15.07 2.60
C ARG A 96 1.08 -14.07 1.55
N PHE A 97 1.91 -13.84 0.55
CA PHE A 97 1.57 -13.13 -0.68
C PHE A 97 0.57 -13.95 -1.50
N ILE A 98 -0.42 -13.30 -2.09
CA ILE A 98 -1.51 -13.93 -2.84
C ILE A 98 -1.40 -13.49 -4.31
N PRO A 99 -0.84 -14.30 -5.20
CA PRO A 99 -0.81 -14.00 -6.64
C PRO A 99 -2.21 -14.19 -7.24
N VAL A 100 -2.43 -13.63 -8.42
CA VAL A 100 -3.66 -13.87 -9.20
C VAL A 100 -3.77 -15.34 -9.59
N ASN A 101 -5.00 -15.85 -9.68
CA ASN A 101 -5.28 -17.24 -10.02
C ASN A 101 -6.58 -17.42 -10.83
N GLY A 102 -7.03 -16.36 -11.50
CA GLY A 102 -8.28 -16.36 -12.28
C GLY A 102 -9.56 -16.25 -11.43
N LYS A 103 -9.44 -15.97 -10.12
CA LYS A 103 -10.57 -15.79 -9.22
C LYS A 103 -10.33 -14.60 -8.29
N PHE A 104 -11.41 -13.93 -7.88
CA PHE A 104 -11.33 -12.95 -6.80
C PHE A 104 -10.92 -13.64 -5.51
N GLN A 105 -9.86 -13.13 -4.89
CA GLN A 105 -9.35 -13.70 -3.65
C GLN A 105 -9.43 -12.68 -2.52
N LYS A 106 -10.03 -13.10 -1.41
CA LYS A 106 -10.10 -12.28 -0.20
C LYS A 106 -8.73 -12.16 0.43
N VAL A 107 -8.35 -10.95 0.81
CA VAL A 107 -7.07 -10.63 1.44
C VAL A 107 -7.28 -9.81 2.71
N GLN A 108 -6.29 -9.82 3.60
CA GLN A 108 -6.32 -9.02 4.83
C GLN A 108 -5.57 -7.70 4.67
N LYS A 109 -4.59 -7.67 3.80
CA LYS A 109 -3.73 -6.53 3.46
C LYS A 109 -3.51 -6.51 1.96
N PHE A 110 -3.24 -5.36 1.41
CA PHE A 110 -2.97 -5.19 -0.02
C PHE A 110 -1.89 -4.15 -0.25
N ASN A 111 -1.38 -4.08 -1.47
CA ASN A 111 -0.48 -3.02 -1.92
C ASN A 111 -1.29 -1.88 -2.53
N GLY A 112 -0.91 -0.65 -2.21
CA GLY A 112 -1.62 0.56 -2.58
C GLY A 112 -1.42 1.05 -4.01
N ASN A 113 -0.98 0.20 -4.95
CA ASN A 113 -0.64 0.58 -6.31
C ASN A 113 -1.83 1.06 -7.14
N PHE A 114 -2.94 0.34 -7.09
CA PHE A 114 -4.21 0.72 -7.73
C PHE A 114 -5.37 0.12 -6.94
N VAL A 115 -6.06 0.95 -6.16
CA VAL A 115 -7.06 0.47 -5.19
C VAL A 115 -8.34 1.26 -5.32
N LEU A 116 -9.47 0.57 -5.46
CA LEU A 116 -10.81 1.14 -5.48
C LEU A 116 -11.46 1.03 -4.10
N ILE A 117 -11.95 2.15 -3.60
CA ILE A 117 -12.61 2.26 -2.31
C ILE A 117 -13.96 2.96 -2.51
N PRO A 118 -15.10 2.24 -2.38
CA PRO A 118 -16.43 2.84 -2.46
C PRO A 118 -16.65 3.88 -1.35
N LYS A 119 -17.44 4.91 -1.63
CA LYS A 119 -17.82 5.94 -0.66
C LYS A 119 -18.45 5.36 0.61
N SER A 120 -19.26 4.31 0.47
CA SER A 120 -19.88 3.62 1.60
C SER A 120 -18.82 3.01 2.53
N VAL A 121 -17.75 2.44 1.99
CA VAL A 121 -16.60 1.92 2.71
C VAL A 121 -15.80 3.05 3.34
N PHE A 122 -15.50 4.10 2.58
CA PHE A 122 -14.81 5.29 3.08
C PHE A 122 -15.51 5.92 4.27
N LYS A 123 -16.84 6.04 4.25
CA LYS A 123 -17.62 6.59 5.37
C LYS A 123 -17.43 5.82 6.70
N VAL A 124 -17.09 4.54 6.63
CA VAL A 124 -16.89 3.70 7.81
C VAL A 124 -15.43 3.71 8.27
N ILE A 125 -14.48 3.57 7.33
CA ILE A 125 -13.05 3.41 7.65
C ILE A 125 -12.35 4.78 7.78
N GLY A 126 -12.82 5.79 7.05
CA GLY A 126 -12.16 7.09 6.90
C GLY A 126 -10.94 7.02 5.98
N LYS A 127 -10.04 7.98 6.13
CA LYS A 127 -8.77 8.08 5.39
C LYS A 127 -7.72 7.08 5.93
N ASN A 128 -6.65 6.90 5.17
CA ASN A 128 -5.44 6.25 5.67
C ASN A 128 -4.86 6.99 6.89
N ASP A 129 -4.12 6.27 7.74
CA ASP A 129 -3.57 6.83 8.98
C ASP A 129 -2.30 7.65 8.67
N PRO A 130 -2.26 8.98 8.96
CA PRO A 130 -1.09 9.83 8.71
C PRO A 130 0.08 9.55 9.66
N TYR A 131 -0.06 8.65 10.63
CA TYR A 131 1.05 8.20 11.47
C TYR A 131 2.16 7.58 10.61
N TYR A 132 1.78 6.78 9.61
CA TYR A 132 2.72 6.20 8.66
C TYR A 132 3.21 7.27 7.68
N ARG A 133 4.51 7.23 7.35
CA ARG A 133 5.09 8.15 6.37
C ARG A 133 5.05 7.57 4.97
N HIS A 134 5.61 6.39 4.79
CA HIS A 134 5.72 5.72 3.49
C HIS A 134 5.11 4.33 3.51
N SER A 135 5.68 3.42 4.29
CA SER A 135 5.29 2.01 4.37
C SER A 135 4.11 1.79 5.32
N PHE A 136 3.47 0.65 5.20
CA PHE A 136 2.41 0.11 6.08
C PHE A 136 1.03 0.80 6.00
N GLY A 137 0.91 1.99 5.42
CA GLY A 137 -0.39 2.69 5.40
C GLY A 137 -1.48 1.96 4.63
N ASP A 138 -1.15 1.32 3.52
CA ASP A 138 -2.01 0.47 2.72
C ASP A 138 -2.37 -0.84 3.44
N MET A 139 -1.38 -1.47 4.08
CA MET A 139 -1.59 -2.67 4.88
C MET A 139 -2.48 -2.40 6.09
N ASP A 140 -2.25 -1.29 6.79
CA ASP A 140 -3.08 -0.85 7.92
C ASP A 140 -4.52 -0.57 7.48
N TYR A 141 -4.69 0.04 6.31
CA TYR A 141 -6.03 0.33 5.79
C TYR A 141 -6.85 -0.94 5.57
N GLY A 142 -6.24 -1.98 4.99
CA GLY A 142 -6.86 -3.30 4.85
C GLY A 142 -7.17 -3.97 6.20
N LEU A 143 -6.26 -3.88 7.16
CA LEU A 143 -6.46 -4.43 8.50
C LEU A 143 -7.58 -3.71 9.25
N ARG A 144 -7.71 -2.37 9.12
CA ARG A 144 -8.82 -1.60 9.68
C ARG A 144 -10.15 -1.94 9.02
N ALA A 145 -10.18 -2.14 7.70
CA ALA A 145 -11.35 -2.63 6.98
C ALA A 145 -11.86 -3.95 7.55
N GLY A 146 -10.97 -4.92 7.71
CA GLY A 146 -11.31 -6.23 8.26
C GLY A 146 -11.86 -6.18 9.69
N LYS A 147 -11.41 -5.25 10.54
CA LYS A 147 -11.91 -5.08 11.91
C LYS A 147 -13.36 -4.61 11.98
N VAL A 148 -13.82 -3.88 10.98
CA VAL A 148 -15.21 -3.42 10.88
C VAL A 148 -16.06 -4.27 9.95
N GLY A 149 -15.57 -5.47 9.59
CA GLY A 149 -16.30 -6.44 8.76
C GLY A 149 -16.34 -6.11 7.27
N ILE A 150 -15.48 -5.21 6.79
CA ILE A 150 -15.36 -4.87 5.38
C ILE A 150 -14.29 -5.75 4.74
N ASP A 151 -14.67 -6.43 3.67
CA ASP A 151 -13.79 -7.32 2.94
C ASP A 151 -12.87 -6.56 1.98
N CYS A 152 -11.65 -7.07 1.82
CA CYS A 152 -10.73 -6.64 0.78
C CYS A 152 -10.49 -7.79 -0.20
N TYR A 153 -10.49 -7.50 -1.48
CA TYR A 153 -10.24 -8.46 -2.56
C TYR A 153 -9.14 -7.97 -3.47
N ILE A 154 -8.43 -8.89 -4.08
CA ILE A 154 -7.60 -8.63 -5.25
C ILE A 154 -8.36 -8.99 -6.52
N THR A 155 -8.02 -8.33 -7.63
CA THR A 155 -8.54 -8.69 -8.95
C THR A 155 -8.12 -10.12 -9.33
N ASP A 156 -8.96 -10.82 -10.09
CA ASP A 156 -8.74 -12.19 -10.56
C ASP A 156 -7.64 -12.29 -11.64
N LYS A 157 -7.31 -11.15 -12.28
CA LYS A 157 -6.24 -11.00 -13.29
C LYS A 157 -5.45 -9.72 -13.05
N HIS A 158 -4.30 -9.61 -13.69
CA HIS A 158 -3.49 -8.38 -13.69
C HIS A 158 -4.20 -7.26 -14.46
N ILE A 159 -4.08 -6.04 -13.95
CA ILE A 159 -4.73 -4.84 -14.50
C ILE A 159 -3.73 -3.77 -14.95
N GLY A 160 -2.47 -4.05 -14.83
CA GLY A 160 -1.37 -3.18 -15.22
C GLY A 160 -0.02 -3.78 -14.88
N THR A 161 1.04 -3.07 -15.19
CA THR A 161 2.41 -3.44 -14.84
C THR A 161 2.99 -2.48 -13.81
N CYS A 162 3.76 -3.03 -12.88
CA CYS A 162 4.58 -2.29 -11.92
C CYS A 162 5.72 -3.20 -11.49
N GLU A 163 6.97 -2.76 -11.67
CA GLU A 163 8.12 -3.57 -11.31
C GLU A 163 8.31 -3.67 -9.80
N LYS A 164 8.71 -4.84 -9.34
CA LYS A 164 9.11 -5.01 -7.94
C LYS A 164 10.32 -4.14 -7.65
N HIS A 165 10.25 -3.37 -6.59
CA HIS A 165 11.46 -2.76 -6.06
C HIS A 165 12.35 -3.86 -5.46
N GLU A 166 13.42 -4.20 -6.15
CA GLU A 166 14.39 -5.24 -5.77
C GLU A 166 15.22 -4.90 -4.51
N TYR A 167 14.86 -3.85 -3.81
CA TYR A 167 15.58 -3.48 -2.59
C TYR A 167 15.27 -4.48 -1.49
N GLY A 168 16.09 -5.53 -1.44
CA GLY A 168 16.24 -6.31 -0.21
C GLY A 168 16.36 -5.33 0.96
N MET A 169 15.68 -5.60 2.06
CA MET A 169 15.67 -4.67 3.20
C MET A 169 17.10 -4.48 3.70
N LYS A 170 17.75 -3.36 3.32
CA LYS A 170 19.12 -3.00 3.72
C LYS A 170 19.39 -3.17 5.21
N CYS A 171 18.35 -3.02 6.03
CA CYS A 171 18.46 -3.22 7.48
C CYS A 171 18.74 -4.66 7.89
N PHE A 172 18.52 -5.66 7.03
CA PHE A 172 18.82 -7.06 7.29
C PHE A 172 19.97 -7.60 6.43
N ASP A 173 20.60 -6.75 5.62
CA ASP A 173 21.71 -7.15 4.76
C ASP A 173 23.05 -7.01 5.49
N THR A 174 23.79 -8.12 5.58
CA THR A 174 25.10 -8.17 6.26
C THR A 174 26.22 -7.47 5.52
N HIS A 175 26.05 -7.07 4.26
CA HIS A 175 27.00 -6.26 3.51
C HIS A 175 27.08 -4.82 4.03
N TYR A 176 26.05 -4.36 4.75
CA TYR A 176 26.03 -3.05 5.37
C TYR A 176 26.52 -3.10 6.82
N SER A 177 27.25 -2.06 7.24
CA SER A 177 27.64 -1.92 8.65
C SER A 177 26.41 -1.82 9.56
N LEU A 178 26.58 -2.14 10.85
CA LEU A 178 25.49 -2.07 11.82
C LEU A 178 24.84 -0.69 11.85
N PHE A 179 25.64 0.38 11.80
CA PHE A 179 25.15 1.74 11.76
C PHE A 179 24.28 2.01 10.52
N GLN A 180 24.73 1.58 9.33
CA GLN A 180 23.96 1.73 8.08
C GLN A 180 22.67 0.93 8.13
N ARG A 181 22.67 -0.28 8.73
CA ARG A 181 21.46 -1.10 8.92
C ARG A 181 20.45 -0.42 9.83
N PHE A 182 20.88 0.14 10.97
CA PHE A 182 19.99 0.90 11.84
C PHE A 182 19.46 2.16 11.19
N ARG A 183 20.29 2.90 10.47
CA ARG A 183 19.86 4.08 9.71
C ARG A 183 18.79 3.72 8.67
N ALA A 184 18.97 2.64 7.93
CA ALA A 184 17.97 2.12 6.98
C ALA A 184 16.70 1.66 7.69
N PHE A 185 16.82 0.98 8.84
CA PHE A 185 15.70 0.47 9.64
C PHE A 185 14.77 1.58 10.13
N TYR A 186 15.33 2.68 10.63
CA TYR A 186 14.54 3.83 11.11
C TYR A 186 14.15 4.84 10.01
N SER A 187 14.59 4.61 8.76
CA SER A 187 14.23 5.51 7.67
C SER A 187 12.75 5.38 7.29
N PRO A 188 12.12 6.41 6.72
CA PRO A 188 10.76 6.32 6.22
C PRO A 188 10.57 5.29 5.10
N LEU A 189 11.60 5.07 4.28
CA LEU A 189 11.60 4.09 3.18
C LEU A 189 11.98 2.69 3.65
N GLY A 190 12.37 2.55 4.92
CA GLY A 190 12.70 1.26 5.53
C GLY A 190 11.52 0.63 6.24
N MET A 191 11.85 -0.43 7.01
CA MET A 191 10.89 -1.06 7.91
C MET A 191 10.87 -0.32 9.26
N ASN A 192 10.43 0.96 9.27
CA ASN A 192 10.48 1.78 10.47
C ASN A 192 9.84 1.08 11.68
N PRO A 193 10.61 0.81 12.76
CA PRO A 193 10.14 -0.02 13.88
C PRO A 193 8.99 0.62 14.67
N CYS A 194 8.92 1.94 14.73
CA CYS A 194 7.84 2.64 15.43
C CYS A 194 6.52 2.52 14.63
N GLU A 195 6.57 2.68 13.32
CA GLU A 195 5.42 2.52 12.44
C GLU A 195 4.96 1.06 12.41
N PHE A 196 5.91 0.11 12.35
CA PHE A 196 5.61 -1.31 12.42
C PHE A 196 5.03 -1.73 13.78
N PHE A 197 5.54 -1.17 14.88
CA PHE A 197 4.97 -1.34 16.21
C PHE A 197 3.54 -0.82 16.28
N HIS A 198 3.28 0.39 15.76
CA HIS A 198 1.95 0.99 15.73
C HIS A 198 0.94 0.09 15.01
N MET A 199 1.27 -0.40 13.81
CA MET A 199 0.43 -1.33 13.05
C MET A 199 0.15 -2.62 13.83
N ASN A 200 1.19 -3.25 14.41
CA ASN A 200 1.03 -4.49 15.16
C ASN A 200 0.21 -4.27 16.45
N LYS A 201 0.41 -3.16 17.15
CA LYS A 201 -0.36 -2.80 18.33
C LYS A 201 -1.85 -2.66 18.01
N GLN A 202 -2.16 -1.96 16.92
CA GLN A 202 -3.54 -1.79 16.49
C GLN A 202 -4.17 -3.11 16.03
N SER A 203 -3.44 -3.95 15.30
CA SER A 203 -4.01 -5.15 14.67
C SER A 203 -3.98 -6.40 15.57
N LEU A 204 -2.94 -6.58 16.39
CA LEU A 204 -2.67 -7.82 17.15
C LEU A 204 -2.46 -7.58 18.67
N GLY A 205 -2.56 -6.33 19.12
CA GLY A 205 -2.44 -5.95 20.51
C GLY A 205 -1.02 -5.63 20.98
N LEU A 206 -0.94 -5.08 22.19
CA LEU A 206 0.29 -4.51 22.76
C LEU A 206 1.41 -5.55 22.93
N PHE A 207 1.09 -6.71 23.53
CA PHE A 207 2.09 -7.75 23.79
C PHE A 207 2.74 -8.27 22.51
N HIS A 208 1.93 -8.48 21.47
CA HIS A 208 2.45 -8.88 20.16
C HIS A 208 3.35 -7.79 19.56
N ALA A 209 2.93 -6.53 19.64
CA ALA A 209 3.71 -5.41 19.14
C ALA A 209 5.07 -5.29 19.84
N ILE A 210 5.14 -5.47 21.17
CA ILE A 210 6.39 -5.48 21.94
C ILE A 210 7.30 -6.64 21.46
N ALA A 211 6.75 -7.84 21.35
CA ALA A 211 7.51 -9.01 20.92
C ALA A 211 8.10 -8.81 19.51
N VAL A 212 7.29 -8.29 18.57
CA VAL A 212 7.73 -7.97 17.20
C VAL A 212 8.78 -6.85 17.19
N PHE A 213 8.60 -5.82 18.02
CA PHE A 213 9.57 -4.73 18.12
C PHE A 213 10.95 -5.24 18.57
N ILE A 214 10.98 -6.05 19.63
CA ILE A 214 12.23 -6.64 20.14
C ILE A 214 12.85 -7.58 19.08
N THR A 215 12.09 -8.51 18.53
CA THR A 215 12.58 -9.49 17.58
C THR A 215 13.09 -8.87 16.29
N THR A 216 12.47 -7.79 15.81
CA THR A 216 12.98 -7.06 14.64
C THR A 216 14.29 -6.33 14.92
N HIS A 217 14.48 -5.75 16.11
CA HIS A 217 15.76 -5.17 16.51
C HIS A 217 16.85 -6.23 16.60
N ILE A 218 16.56 -7.38 17.23
CA ILE A 218 17.50 -8.52 17.26
C ILE A 218 17.87 -8.94 15.83
N ARG A 219 16.91 -8.99 14.92
CA ARG A 219 17.17 -9.33 13.52
C ARG A 219 18.07 -8.31 12.80
N VAL A 220 17.97 -7.01 13.13
CA VAL A 220 18.92 -6.00 12.60
C VAL A 220 20.32 -6.22 13.14
N PHE A 221 20.47 -6.60 14.41
CA PHE A 221 21.78 -6.93 14.99
C PHE A 221 22.36 -8.22 14.43
N LEU A 222 21.55 -9.28 14.32
CA LEU A 222 21.97 -10.64 13.99
C LEU A 222 21.14 -11.21 12.82
N PRO A 223 21.23 -10.62 11.60
CA PRO A 223 20.37 -11.03 10.49
C PRO A 223 20.58 -12.49 10.07
N ARG A 224 21.75 -13.06 10.34
CA ARG A 224 22.07 -14.46 10.01
C ARG A 224 21.24 -15.49 10.80
N LEU A 225 20.67 -15.11 11.95
CA LEU A 225 19.81 -16.02 12.73
C LEU A 225 18.43 -16.27 12.07
N TRP A 226 18.09 -15.52 11.03
CA TRP A 226 16.80 -15.60 10.31
C TRP A 226 16.94 -16.05 8.85
N LYS A 227 18.10 -16.63 8.49
CA LYS A 227 18.29 -17.25 7.17
C LYS A 227 17.86 -18.70 7.18
#